data_c39df961f73c04f756cda61c37aba17f
#
_entry.id   c39df961f73c04f756cda61c37aba17f
#
_cell.length_a   1.000
_cell.length_b   1.000
_cell.length_c   1.000
_cell.angle_alpha   90.00
_cell.angle_beta   90.00
_cell.angle_gamma   90.00
#
_symmetry.space_group_name_H-M   'P 1'
#
loop_
_entity.id
_entity.type
_entity.pdbx_description
1 polymer ?
#
loop_
_entity_poly.entity_id
_entity_poly.type
_entity_poly.pdbx_seq_one_letter_code
_entity_poly.pdbx_strand_id
1 'polypeptide(L)'
;MRIVFRTTASKKIGSGHIMRCLALADLLCIEEGVIIEFVTQKYSESLDDIIKKKGFILHSLPIPTRSKLEGLENYALDQDQDANDTIKAIIGKKIDWLIIDHYLIDYKWEEKLRPHSRNIMVIDDLANRRHNCDLLLDQNYINDQKRYDDLVSPDTIKLLGPRYALLRKDFFGFRNKIMQNIKKVKKVFIFFGGADSDNLTSSVLKVLSKKNLRYLNLDVVIGSLIPHIEGVRLLVAEHSNAKLH
;
A
#
# COMPACT_ATOMS: atom_id res chain seq x y z
N MET A 1 21.08 -3.26 12.14
CA MET A 1 20.73 -2.98 10.73
C MET A 1 19.75 -1.83 10.69
N ARG A 2 19.91 -0.84 9.79
CA ARG A 2 19.02 0.34 9.65
C ARG A 2 18.22 0.23 8.35
N ILE A 3 16.90 0.24 8.45
CA ILE A 3 15.97 0.11 7.32
C ILE A 3 15.06 1.34 7.30
N VAL A 4 15.00 2.00 6.15
CA VAL A 4 14.16 3.18 5.94
C VAL A 4 13.11 2.89 4.88
N PHE A 5 11.85 3.15 5.17
CA PHE A 5 10.74 3.05 4.23
C PHE A 5 10.37 4.46 3.73
N ARG A 6 10.43 4.71 2.43
CA ARG A 6 9.81 5.87 1.79
C ARG A 6 8.46 5.47 1.21
N THR A 7 7.40 5.87 1.85
CA THR A 7 6.02 5.51 1.45
C THR A 7 5.08 6.69 1.63
N THR A 8 3.84 6.55 1.20
CA THR A 8 2.82 7.57 1.33
C THR A 8 1.46 6.95 1.64
N ALA A 9 0.62 7.71 2.32
CA ALA A 9 -0.79 7.42 2.48
C ALA A 9 -1.60 8.68 2.79
N SER A 10 -2.78 8.74 2.24
CA SER A 10 -3.79 9.77 2.55
C SER A 10 -5.17 9.20 2.24
N LYS A 11 -6.23 9.93 2.57
CA LYS A 11 -7.60 9.52 2.17
C LYS A 11 -7.73 9.33 0.65
N LYS A 12 -7.00 10.10 -0.16
CA LYS A 12 -7.04 10.01 -1.63
C LYS A 12 -6.17 8.89 -2.19
N ILE A 13 -4.92 8.77 -1.71
CA ILE A 13 -3.98 7.73 -2.15
C ILE A 13 -4.40 6.36 -1.63
N GLY A 14 -5.16 6.33 -0.54
CA GLY A 14 -5.51 5.10 0.17
C GLY A 14 -4.44 4.67 1.16
N SER A 15 -4.69 3.58 1.87
CA SER A 15 -3.81 3.03 2.90
C SER A 15 -2.91 1.88 2.41
N GLY A 16 -3.05 1.45 1.16
CA GLY A 16 -2.41 0.24 0.63
C GLY A 16 -0.90 0.23 0.78
N HIS A 17 -0.23 1.32 0.37
CA HIS A 17 1.23 1.46 0.46
C HIS A 17 1.73 1.35 1.91
N ILE A 18 1.18 2.14 2.82
CA ILE A 18 1.55 2.07 4.25
C ILE A 18 1.29 0.68 4.83
N MET A 19 0.14 0.07 4.53
CA MET A 19 -0.22 -1.22 5.12
C MET A 19 0.70 -2.36 4.66
N ARG A 20 1.12 -2.39 3.39
CA ARG A 20 2.07 -3.40 2.91
C ARG A 20 3.48 -3.15 3.43
N CYS A 21 3.92 -1.89 3.54
CA CYS A 21 5.18 -1.52 4.19
C CYS A 21 5.19 -1.90 5.68
N LEU A 22 4.10 -1.66 6.41
CA LEU A 22 3.96 -2.06 7.81
C LEU A 22 3.97 -3.58 7.99
N ALA A 23 3.35 -4.33 7.08
CA ALA A 23 3.40 -5.80 7.12
C ALA A 23 4.83 -6.33 6.99
N LEU A 24 5.65 -5.72 6.12
CA LEU A 24 7.06 -6.05 5.99
C LEU A 24 7.86 -5.60 7.21
N ALA A 25 7.63 -4.37 7.69
CA ALA A 25 8.31 -3.82 8.86
C ALA A 25 8.06 -4.66 10.13
N ASP A 26 6.82 -5.12 10.35
CA ASP A 26 6.45 -6.00 11.48
C ASP A 26 7.20 -7.33 11.48
N LEU A 27 7.63 -7.82 10.32
CA LEU A 27 8.43 -9.04 10.20
C LEU A 27 9.92 -8.75 10.40
N LEU A 28 10.41 -7.66 9.84
CA LEU A 28 11.84 -7.30 9.92
C LEU A 28 12.25 -6.83 11.32
N CYS A 29 11.36 -6.22 12.08
CA CYS A 29 11.66 -5.75 13.45
C CYS A 29 11.77 -6.89 14.49
N ILE A 30 11.49 -8.14 14.11
CA ILE A 30 11.67 -9.30 15.00
C ILE A 30 13.17 -9.60 15.21
N GLU A 31 13.99 -9.28 14.22
CA GLU A 31 15.44 -9.48 14.28
C GLU A 31 16.10 -8.47 15.23
N GLU A 32 17.00 -8.97 16.08
CA GLU A 32 17.68 -8.15 17.08
C GLU A 32 18.56 -7.07 16.43
N GLY A 33 18.53 -5.85 16.95
CA GLY A 33 19.33 -4.74 16.44
C GLY A 33 18.85 -4.12 15.12
N VAL A 34 17.64 -4.42 14.68
CA VAL A 34 17.00 -3.78 13.52
C VAL A 34 16.31 -2.49 13.96
N ILE A 35 16.66 -1.37 13.30
CA ILE A 35 16.02 -0.07 13.46
C ILE A 35 15.21 0.21 12.21
N ILE A 36 13.92 0.49 12.39
CA ILE A 36 12.99 0.77 11.29
C ILE A 36 12.50 2.21 11.40
N GLU A 37 12.63 2.91 10.28
CA GLU A 37 12.22 4.29 10.13
C GLU A 37 11.28 4.42 8.92
N PHE A 38 10.30 5.30 9.02
CA PHE A 38 9.41 5.66 7.93
C PHE A 38 9.60 7.12 7.55
N VAL A 39 9.63 7.40 6.25
CA VAL A 39 9.62 8.74 5.68
C VAL A 39 8.33 8.88 4.89
N THR A 40 7.45 9.80 5.30
CA THR A 40 6.17 10.07 4.64
C THR A 40 6.02 11.57 4.37
N GLN A 41 5.19 11.95 3.40
CA GLN A 41 4.78 13.34 3.27
C GLN A 41 3.64 13.64 4.24
N LYS A 42 3.71 14.82 4.89
CA LYS A 42 2.67 15.29 5.80
C LYS A 42 1.49 15.84 5.01
N TYR A 43 0.49 15.02 4.76
CA TYR A 43 -0.81 15.46 4.28
C TYR A 43 -1.77 15.68 5.45
N SER A 44 -2.76 16.60 5.30
CA SER A 44 -3.75 16.91 6.36
C SER A 44 -4.55 15.69 6.84
N GLU A 45 -4.63 14.66 6.02
CA GLU A 45 -5.38 13.41 6.26
C GLU A 45 -4.47 12.19 6.28
N SER A 46 -3.24 12.37 6.74
CA SER A 46 -2.20 11.33 6.77
C SER A 46 -2.55 10.20 7.75
N LEU A 47 -2.15 8.98 7.38
CA LEU A 47 -2.26 7.78 8.23
C LEU A 47 -0.99 7.56 9.09
N ASP A 48 -0.21 8.62 9.33
CA ASP A 48 1.04 8.58 10.09
C ASP A 48 0.85 8.03 11.52
N ASP A 49 -0.34 8.23 12.11
CA ASP A 49 -0.66 7.73 13.43
C ASP A 49 -0.60 6.20 13.55
N ILE A 50 -0.82 5.49 12.45
CA ILE A 50 -0.70 4.02 12.44
C ILE A 50 0.76 3.61 12.64
N ILE A 51 1.71 4.31 12.00
CA ILE A 51 3.16 4.09 12.13
C ILE A 51 3.60 4.35 13.57
N LYS A 52 3.18 5.50 14.13
CA LYS A 52 3.53 5.90 15.51
C LYS A 52 2.99 4.91 16.55
N LYS A 53 1.75 4.45 16.39
CA LYS A 53 1.13 3.44 17.28
C LYS A 53 1.88 2.12 17.32
N LYS A 54 2.59 1.77 16.22
CA LYS A 54 3.45 0.58 16.14
C LYS A 54 4.85 0.80 16.72
N GLY A 55 5.18 2.02 17.17
CA GLY A 55 6.46 2.35 17.77
C GLY A 55 7.61 2.57 16.80
N PHE A 56 7.34 2.65 15.48
CA PHE A 56 8.36 2.96 14.50
C PHE A 56 8.71 4.45 14.47
N ILE A 57 9.96 4.76 14.10
CA ILE A 57 10.41 6.15 13.93
C ILE A 57 9.76 6.72 12.67
N LEU A 58 9.18 7.91 12.78
CA LEU A 58 8.51 8.59 11.68
C LEU A 58 9.15 9.95 11.40
N HIS A 59 9.57 10.14 10.16
CA HIS A 59 10.01 11.41 9.60
C HIS A 59 8.93 11.94 8.64
N SER A 60 8.30 13.05 9.00
CA SER A 60 7.26 13.67 8.18
C SER A 60 7.87 14.79 7.33
N LEU A 61 7.87 14.60 6.00
CA LEU A 61 8.34 15.60 5.05
C LEU A 61 7.32 16.73 4.88
N PRO A 62 7.78 17.95 4.54
CA PRO A 62 6.89 19.08 4.28
C PRO A 62 6.02 18.82 3.03
N ILE A 63 4.83 19.43 3.01
CA ILE A 63 3.97 19.41 1.81
C ILE A 63 4.65 20.29 0.74
N PRO A 64 4.81 19.78 -0.50
CA PRO A 64 5.41 20.53 -1.57
C PRO A 64 4.70 21.87 -1.82
N THR A 65 5.48 22.95 -1.99
CA THR A 65 4.94 24.31 -2.11
C THR A 65 4.07 24.48 -3.37
N ARG A 66 4.35 23.73 -4.44
CA ARG A 66 3.60 23.76 -5.69
C ARG A 66 2.18 23.20 -5.56
N SER A 67 1.93 22.26 -4.65
CA SER A 67 0.58 21.72 -4.42
C SER A 67 -0.36 22.71 -3.72
N LYS A 68 0.18 23.82 -3.18
CA LYS A 68 -0.62 24.88 -2.52
C LYS A 68 -1.19 25.92 -3.48
N LEU A 69 -0.65 26.03 -4.71
CA LEU A 69 -0.93 27.18 -5.59
C LEU A 69 -2.08 26.98 -6.57
N GLU A 70 -2.58 25.76 -6.79
CA GLU A 70 -3.48 25.52 -7.92
C GLU A 70 -4.85 24.91 -7.59
N GLY A 71 -5.20 24.72 -6.33
CA GLY A 71 -6.52 24.09 -6.01
C GLY A 71 -6.76 22.74 -6.72
N LEU A 72 -5.86 22.37 -7.61
CA LEU A 72 -5.78 21.12 -8.33
C LEU A 72 -4.86 20.21 -7.53
N GLU A 73 -5.48 19.30 -6.80
CA GLU A 73 -4.83 18.21 -6.07
C GLU A 73 -4.20 17.19 -7.04
N ASN A 74 -3.50 17.65 -8.05
CA ASN A 74 -2.64 16.81 -8.85
C ASN A 74 -1.42 16.51 -8.01
N TYR A 75 -1.30 15.25 -7.60
CA TYR A 75 -0.17 14.65 -6.87
C TYR A 75 1.10 14.67 -7.72
N ALA A 76 1.54 15.86 -8.14
CA ALA A 76 2.84 16.02 -8.77
C ALA A 76 3.88 16.07 -7.65
N LEU A 77 4.66 15.02 -7.53
CA LEU A 77 5.82 14.99 -6.66
C LEU A 77 6.97 15.72 -7.36
N ASP A 78 7.50 16.77 -6.75
CA ASP A 78 8.82 17.28 -7.13
C ASP A 78 9.85 16.29 -6.56
N GLN A 79 10.31 15.38 -7.42
CA GLN A 79 11.22 14.31 -7.00
C GLN A 79 12.55 14.84 -6.50
N ASP A 80 13.04 15.95 -7.05
CA ASP A 80 14.29 16.57 -6.64
C ASP A 80 14.19 17.15 -5.23
N GLN A 81 13.12 17.87 -4.95
CA GLN A 81 12.87 18.42 -3.63
C GLN A 81 12.60 17.31 -2.61
N ASP A 82 11.79 16.31 -2.97
CA ASP A 82 11.48 15.17 -2.09
C ASP A 82 12.73 14.35 -1.73
N ALA A 83 13.61 14.10 -2.70
CA ALA A 83 14.89 13.43 -2.46
C ALA A 83 15.76 14.21 -1.48
N ASN A 84 15.90 15.53 -1.68
CA ASN A 84 16.67 16.39 -0.78
C ASN A 84 16.09 16.44 0.64
N ASP A 85 14.78 16.52 0.77
CA ASP A 85 14.12 16.52 2.08
C ASP A 85 14.19 15.14 2.75
N THR A 86 14.10 14.05 1.98
CA THR A 86 14.35 12.71 2.48
C THR A 86 15.77 12.57 3.00
N ILE A 87 16.79 12.99 2.25
CA ILE A 87 18.19 12.95 2.69
C ILE A 87 18.39 13.71 4.00
N LYS A 88 17.82 14.91 4.12
CA LYS A 88 17.88 15.69 5.37
C LYS A 88 17.22 14.98 6.55
N ALA A 89 16.08 14.34 6.31
CA ALA A 89 15.32 13.64 7.36
C ALA A 89 16.05 12.41 7.90
N ILE A 90 16.83 11.72 7.05
CA ILE A 90 17.55 10.49 7.40
C ILE A 90 19.04 10.69 7.72
N ILE A 91 19.46 11.95 7.98
CA ILE A 91 20.85 12.27 8.33
C ILE A 91 21.37 11.33 9.43
N GLY A 92 22.64 10.88 9.30
CA GLY A 92 23.29 10.04 10.28
C GLY A 92 24.02 8.85 9.65
N LYS A 93 23.91 7.67 10.25
CA LYS A 93 24.54 6.45 9.74
C LYS A 93 23.93 6.02 8.41
N LYS A 94 24.76 5.47 7.52
CA LYS A 94 24.32 4.92 6.22
C LYS A 94 23.19 3.89 6.43
N ILE A 95 22.19 3.95 5.56
CA ILE A 95 21.05 3.03 5.54
C ILE A 95 21.53 1.69 4.98
N ASP A 96 21.14 0.58 5.59
CA ASP A 96 21.40 -0.75 5.05
C ASP A 96 20.41 -1.11 3.94
N TRP A 97 19.12 -0.77 4.13
CA TRP A 97 18.07 -0.91 3.14
C TRP A 97 17.16 0.33 3.08
N LEU A 98 17.03 0.90 1.90
CA LEU A 98 16.00 1.89 1.57
C LEU A 98 14.89 1.19 0.78
N ILE A 99 13.70 1.13 1.36
CA ILE A 99 12.53 0.47 0.76
C ILE A 99 11.57 1.56 0.27
N ILE A 100 11.27 1.56 -1.02
CA ILE A 100 10.47 2.60 -1.68
C ILE A 100 9.15 1.98 -2.15
N ASP A 101 8.05 2.56 -1.72
CA ASP A 101 6.69 2.21 -2.13
C ASP A 101 5.91 3.48 -2.44
N HIS A 102 6.08 3.98 -3.69
CA HIS A 102 5.51 5.26 -4.10
C HIS A 102 5.40 5.38 -5.63
N TYR A 103 4.20 5.60 -6.17
CA TYR A 103 3.94 5.61 -7.62
C TYR A 103 4.61 6.74 -8.40
N LEU A 104 4.99 7.83 -7.75
CA LEU A 104 5.59 9.01 -8.39
C LEU A 104 7.11 9.09 -8.23
N ILE A 105 7.74 8.08 -7.63
CA ILE A 105 9.21 7.98 -7.52
C ILE A 105 9.72 7.07 -8.64
N ASP A 106 10.81 7.50 -9.29
CA ASP A 106 11.51 6.76 -10.33
C ASP A 106 13.03 6.72 -10.10
N TYR A 107 13.75 6.21 -11.10
CA TYR A 107 15.20 6.03 -11.05
C TYR A 107 15.98 7.30 -10.69
N LYS A 108 15.50 8.51 -11.06
CA LYS A 108 16.21 9.78 -10.78
C LYS A 108 16.27 10.08 -9.27
N TRP A 109 15.16 9.86 -8.60
CA TRP A 109 15.08 9.98 -7.15
C TRP A 109 15.96 8.93 -6.46
N GLU A 110 15.90 7.69 -6.95
CA GLU A 110 16.66 6.55 -6.42
C GLU A 110 18.17 6.76 -6.58
N GLU A 111 18.64 7.30 -7.73
CA GLU A 111 20.03 7.67 -7.95
C GLU A 111 20.54 8.69 -6.93
N LYS A 112 19.73 9.67 -6.56
CA LYS A 112 20.09 10.67 -5.53
C LYS A 112 20.23 10.05 -4.15
N LEU A 113 19.44 9.03 -3.82
CA LEU A 113 19.47 8.34 -2.53
C LEU A 113 20.53 7.22 -2.49
N ARG A 114 21.03 6.76 -3.64
CA ARG A 114 22.01 5.67 -3.75
C ARG A 114 23.28 5.90 -2.88
N PRO A 115 23.88 7.11 -2.79
CA PRO A 115 25.02 7.34 -1.91
C PRO A 115 24.71 7.15 -0.41
N HIS A 116 23.46 7.23 -0.02
CA HIS A 116 22.99 7.19 1.37
C HIS A 116 22.53 5.80 1.82
N SER A 117 22.35 4.86 0.87
CA SER A 117 21.92 3.49 1.15
C SER A 117 22.88 2.46 0.58
N ARG A 118 23.01 1.31 1.24
CA ARG A 118 23.74 0.16 0.70
C ARG A 118 22.93 -0.55 -0.37
N ASN A 119 21.65 -0.77 -0.09
CA ASN A 119 20.72 -1.44 -0.98
C ASN A 119 19.43 -0.65 -1.10
N ILE A 120 18.83 -0.69 -2.28
CA ILE A 120 17.51 -0.09 -2.56
C ILE A 120 16.56 -1.21 -3.00
N MET A 121 15.41 -1.28 -2.34
CA MET A 121 14.30 -2.12 -2.73
C MET A 121 13.13 -1.24 -3.21
N VAL A 122 12.55 -1.58 -4.33
CA VAL A 122 11.35 -0.93 -4.86
C VAL A 122 10.17 -1.90 -4.81
N ILE A 123 9.05 -1.44 -4.29
CA ILE A 123 7.75 -2.11 -4.40
C ILE A 123 6.98 -1.37 -5.48
N ASP A 124 6.77 -2.02 -6.63
CA ASP A 124 6.06 -1.45 -7.78
C ASP A 124 5.10 -2.48 -8.36
N ASP A 125 3.97 -2.00 -8.91
CA ASP A 125 2.97 -2.83 -9.55
C ASP A 125 2.44 -2.22 -10.86
N LEU A 126 3.05 -1.12 -11.30
CA LEU A 126 2.68 -0.41 -12.52
C LEU A 126 3.52 -0.83 -13.73
N ALA A 127 4.81 -1.11 -13.55
CA ALA A 127 5.80 -1.40 -14.61
C ALA A 127 5.73 -0.37 -15.75
N ASN A 128 5.70 0.91 -15.42
CA ASN A 128 5.55 2.01 -16.37
C ASN A 128 6.69 3.04 -16.33
N ARG A 129 7.72 2.81 -15.49
CA ARG A 129 8.87 3.69 -15.30
C ARG A 129 10.12 2.91 -14.91
N ARG A 130 11.29 3.49 -15.16
CA ARG A 130 12.58 2.91 -14.80
C ARG A 130 12.86 3.03 -13.30
N HIS A 131 13.58 2.02 -12.78
CA HIS A 131 14.07 1.99 -11.40
C HIS A 131 15.56 1.68 -11.32
N ASN A 132 16.25 2.31 -10.35
CA ASN A 132 17.63 2.04 -9.98
C ASN A 132 17.64 1.33 -8.62
N CYS A 133 17.34 0.05 -8.61
CA CYS A 133 17.20 -0.75 -7.39
C CYS A 133 17.98 -2.06 -7.46
N ASP A 134 18.30 -2.61 -6.29
CA ASP A 134 18.92 -3.93 -6.15
C ASP A 134 17.88 -5.04 -6.09
N LEU A 135 16.68 -4.72 -5.61
CA LEU A 135 15.56 -5.64 -5.50
C LEU A 135 14.26 -4.93 -5.90
N LEU A 136 13.49 -5.57 -6.79
CA LEU A 136 12.14 -5.13 -7.17
C LEU A 136 11.12 -6.17 -6.74
N LEU A 137 10.05 -5.71 -6.08
CA LEU A 137 8.94 -6.55 -5.67
C LEU A 137 7.66 -6.10 -6.37
N ASP A 138 7.04 -7.01 -7.11
CA ASP A 138 5.65 -6.87 -7.59
C ASP A 138 4.85 -8.08 -7.13
N GLN A 139 3.99 -7.87 -6.15
CA GLN A 139 3.23 -8.94 -5.50
C GLN A 139 1.97 -9.38 -6.27
N ASN A 140 1.63 -8.69 -7.36
CA ASN A 140 0.41 -8.97 -8.10
C ASN A 140 0.54 -10.24 -8.97
N TYR A 141 -0.60 -10.84 -9.31
CA TYR A 141 -0.63 -11.91 -10.30
C TYR A 141 -0.34 -11.32 -11.69
N ILE A 142 0.76 -11.76 -12.30
CA ILE A 142 1.27 -11.22 -13.55
C ILE A 142 1.53 -12.38 -14.51
N ASN A 143 0.97 -12.29 -15.71
CA ASN A 143 1.24 -13.25 -16.78
C ASN A 143 2.59 -12.98 -17.48
N ASP A 144 2.97 -11.70 -17.59
CA ASP A 144 4.23 -11.31 -18.22
C ASP A 144 5.35 -11.15 -17.18
N GLN A 145 6.19 -12.16 -17.06
CA GLN A 145 7.35 -12.16 -16.16
C GLN A 145 8.48 -11.23 -16.62
N LYS A 146 8.43 -10.73 -17.88
CA LYS A 146 9.45 -9.87 -18.47
C LYS A 146 9.11 -8.38 -18.38
N ARG A 147 7.96 -8.01 -17.84
CA ARG A 147 7.47 -6.61 -17.84
C ARG A 147 8.43 -5.58 -17.23
N TYR A 148 9.43 -6.02 -16.46
CA TYR A 148 10.45 -5.17 -15.86
C TYR A 148 11.83 -5.27 -16.52
N ASP A 149 12.03 -6.09 -17.55
CA ASP A 149 13.37 -6.37 -18.10
C ASP A 149 14.06 -5.10 -18.65
N ASP A 150 13.29 -4.18 -19.25
CA ASP A 150 13.79 -2.91 -19.76
C ASP A 150 13.68 -1.75 -18.74
N LEU A 151 13.14 -2.02 -17.56
CA LEU A 151 12.85 -1.01 -16.54
C LEU A 151 13.81 -1.05 -15.35
N VAL A 152 14.57 -2.13 -15.18
CA VAL A 152 15.57 -2.29 -14.12
C VAL A 152 16.89 -2.81 -14.69
N SER A 153 17.97 -2.73 -13.91
CA SER A 153 19.23 -3.38 -14.27
C SER A 153 19.09 -4.90 -14.42
N PRO A 154 19.83 -5.56 -15.33
CA PRO A 154 19.87 -7.02 -15.41
C PRO A 154 20.27 -7.70 -14.08
N ASP A 155 21.04 -7.02 -13.25
CA ASP A 155 21.49 -7.52 -11.94
C ASP A 155 20.41 -7.37 -10.84
N THR A 156 19.32 -6.66 -11.11
CA THR A 156 18.23 -6.47 -10.14
C THR A 156 17.52 -7.79 -9.86
N ILE A 157 17.41 -8.14 -8.58
CA ILE A 157 16.61 -9.29 -8.15
C ILE A 157 15.13 -8.93 -8.29
N LYS A 158 14.38 -9.69 -9.10
CA LYS A 158 12.94 -9.48 -9.32
C LYS A 158 12.12 -10.53 -8.56
N LEU A 159 11.32 -10.09 -7.58
CA LEU A 159 10.37 -10.90 -6.83
C LEU A 159 8.97 -10.66 -7.38
N LEU A 160 8.54 -11.47 -8.34
CA LEU A 160 7.30 -11.28 -9.08
C LEU A 160 6.25 -12.32 -8.71
N GLY A 161 5.04 -11.85 -8.48
CA GLY A 161 3.86 -12.66 -8.29
C GLY A 161 3.40 -12.84 -6.84
N PRO A 162 2.22 -13.46 -6.63
CA PRO A 162 1.54 -13.54 -5.32
C PRO A 162 2.29 -14.32 -4.25
N ARG A 163 3.26 -15.15 -4.63
CA ARG A 163 4.11 -15.85 -3.65
C ARG A 163 4.92 -14.91 -2.76
N TYR A 164 5.13 -13.67 -3.22
CA TYR A 164 5.85 -12.61 -2.51
C TYR A 164 4.92 -11.57 -1.90
N ALA A 165 3.63 -11.87 -1.78
CA ALA A 165 2.65 -10.95 -1.21
C ALA A 165 3.01 -10.56 0.22
N LEU A 166 3.03 -9.25 0.47
CA LEU A 166 3.28 -8.66 1.78
C LEU A 166 2.01 -8.76 2.64
N LEU A 167 1.85 -9.89 3.31
CA LEU A 167 0.70 -10.19 4.15
C LEU A 167 1.03 -9.96 5.63
N ARG A 168 0.04 -9.46 6.36
CA ARG A 168 0.13 -9.36 7.82
C ARG A 168 0.25 -10.75 8.44
N LYS A 169 0.97 -10.83 9.55
CA LYS A 169 1.24 -12.06 10.33
C LYS A 169 -0.01 -12.90 10.62
N ASP A 170 -1.14 -12.20 10.84
CA ASP A 170 -2.42 -12.82 11.15
C ASP A 170 -2.89 -13.82 10.06
N PHE A 171 -2.51 -13.60 8.81
CA PHE A 171 -2.91 -14.46 7.69
C PHE A 171 -2.15 -15.79 7.62
N PHE A 172 -0.95 -15.89 8.18
CA PHE A 172 -0.15 -17.11 8.10
C PHE A 172 -0.82 -18.30 8.79
N GLY A 173 -1.51 -18.07 9.92
CA GLY A 173 -2.20 -19.12 10.66
C GLY A 173 -3.44 -19.68 9.98
N PHE A 174 -3.98 -18.99 8.96
CA PHE A 174 -5.21 -19.41 8.27
C PHE A 174 -4.96 -20.28 7.05
N ARG A 175 -3.74 -20.31 6.49
CA ARG A 175 -3.43 -21.07 5.27
C ARG A 175 -3.81 -22.54 5.36
N ASN A 176 -3.60 -23.18 6.51
CA ASN A 176 -3.90 -24.60 6.73
C ASN A 176 -5.35 -24.87 7.11
N LYS A 177 -6.16 -23.83 7.33
CA LYS A 177 -7.58 -23.91 7.71
C LYS A 177 -8.53 -23.73 6.53
N ILE A 178 -8.02 -23.55 5.31
CA ILE A 178 -8.83 -23.34 4.12
C ILE A 178 -9.51 -24.66 3.75
N MET A 179 -10.84 -24.69 3.82
CA MET A 179 -11.65 -25.82 3.34
C MET A 179 -11.61 -25.87 1.80
N GLN A 180 -11.05 -26.94 1.26
CA GLN A 180 -10.80 -27.10 -0.18
C GLN A 180 -12.04 -27.42 -1.03
N ASN A 181 -13.24 -27.63 -0.46
CA ASN A 181 -14.41 -28.10 -1.21
C ASN A 181 -15.66 -27.24 -1.02
N ILE A 182 -15.66 -26.03 -1.60
CA ILE A 182 -16.89 -25.24 -1.70
C ILE A 182 -17.59 -25.58 -3.02
N LYS A 183 -18.58 -26.46 -2.97
CA LYS A 183 -19.39 -26.85 -4.13
C LYS A 183 -20.39 -25.76 -4.56
N LYS A 184 -20.77 -24.85 -3.67
CA LYS A 184 -21.75 -23.78 -3.92
C LYS A 184 -21.41 -22.53 -3.10
N VAL A 185 -21.37 -21.37 -3.75
CA VAL A 185 -21.19 -20.10 -3.07
C VAL A 185 -22.42 -19.79 -2.22
N LYS A 186 -22.21 -19.58 -0.93
CA LYS A 186 -23.25 -19.20 0.04
C LYS A 186 -22.96 -17.87 0.72
N LYS A 187 -21.68 -17.44 0.71
CA LYS A 187 -21.20 -16.25 1.41
C LYS A 187 -20.34 -15.41 0.46
N VAL A 188 -20.57 -14.12 0.43
CA VAL A 188 -19.79 -13.14 -0.35
C VAL A 188 -19.20 -12.14 0.62
N PHE A 189 -17.89 -11.96 0.52
CA PHE A 189 -17.15 -10.91 1.21
C PHE A 189 -16.98 -9.72 0.25
N ILE A 190 -17.35 -8.53 0.71
CA ILE A 190 -17.32 -7.31 -0.10
C ILE A 190 -16.40 -6.29 0.58
N PHE A 191 -15.31 -5.91 -0.11
CA PHE A 191 -14.38 -4.88 0.36
C PHE A 191 -13.66 -4.24 -0.84
N PHE A 192 -13.84 -2.94 -1.03
CA PHE A 192 -13.22 -2.15 -2.10
C PHE A 192 -12.20 -1.14 -1.56
N GLY A 193 -11.39 -1.58 -0.59
CA GLY A 193 -10.32 -0.77 0.00
C GLY A 193 -10.80 0.23 1.04
N GLY A 194 -9.86 1.06 1.49
CA GLY A 194 -10.10 1.99 2.61
C GLY A 194 -10.97 3.19 2.28
N ALA A 195 -11.00 3.63 1.02
CA ALA A 195 -11.68 4.84 0.58
C ALA A 195 -12.91 4.56 -0.30
N ASP A 196 -12.88 3.51 -1.14
CA ASP A 196 -13.94 3.18 -2.10
C ASP A 196 -14.51 4.42 -2.82
N SER A 197 -13.62 5.23 -3.39
CA SER A 197 -13.96 6.54 -3.98
C SER A 197 -15.02 6.46 -5.07
N ASP A 198 -15.04 5.36 -5.83
CA ASP A 198 -15.98 5.11 -6.93
C ASP A 198 -17.31 4.49 -6.45
N ASN A 199 -17.47 4.30 -5.14
CA ASN A 199 -18.67 3.73 -4.53
C ASN A 199 -19.06 2.35 -5.12
N LEU A 200 -18.07 1.50 -5.33
CA LEU A 200 -18.25 0.15 -5.88
C LEU A 200 -19.02 -0.74 -4.91
N THR A 201 -18.87 -0.55 -3.60
CA THR A 201 -19.65 -1.24 -2.56
C THR A 201 -21.14 -1.09 -2.80
N SER A 202 -21.63 0.13 -2.98
CA SER A 202 -23.05 0.38 -3.27
C SER A 202 -23.51 -0.25 -4.58
N SER A 203 -22.68 -0.19 -5.62
CA SER A 203 -22.98 -0.77 -6.92
C SER A 203 -23.13 -2.30 -6.84
N VAL A 204 -22.24 -2.97 -6.13
CA VAL A 204 -22.31 -4.43 -5.92
C VAL A 204 -23.50 -4.82 -5.05
N LEU A 205 -23.80 -4.08 -3.97
CA LEU A 205 -24.98 -4.33 -3.12
C LEU A 205 -26.28 -4.26 -3.92
N LYS A 206 -26.45 -3.26 -4.80
CA LYS A 206 -27.62 -3.14 -5.69
C LYS A 206 -27.76 -4.36 -6.62
N VAL A 207 -26.66 -4.90 -7.13
CA VAL A 207 -26.69 -6.11 -7.96
C VAL A 207 -27.08 -7.33 -7.14
N LEU A 208 -26.51 -7.50 -5.95
CA LEU A 208 -26.76 -8.65 -5.06
C LEU A 208 -28.16 -8.63 -4.41
N SER A 209 -28.83 -7.48 -4.41
CA SER A 209 -30.23 -7.35 -3.94
C SER A 209 -31.27 -7.94 -4.91
N LYS A 210 -30.86 -8.36 -6.12
CA LYS A 210 -31.75 -9.02 -7.08
C LYS A 210 -32.31 -10.35 -6.50
N LYS A 211 -33.58 -10.64 -6.78
CA LYS A 211 -34.33 -11.78 -6.21
C LYS A 211 -33.59 -13.13 -6.26
N ASN A 212 -32.89 -13.39 -7.36
CA ASN A 212 -32.14 -14.62 -7.60
C ASN A 212 -30.80 -14.72 -6.82
N LEU A 213 -30.36 -13.65 -6.17
CA LEU A 213 -29.10 -13.60 -5.40
C LEU A 213 -29.33 -13.37 -3.90
N ARG A 214 -30.56 -13.08 -3.47
CA ARG A 214 -30.89 -12.82 -2.06
C ARG A 214 -30.62 -13.95 -1.09
N TYR A 215 -30.36 -15.17 -1.59
CA TYR A 215 -29.97 -16.31 -0.74
C TYR A 215 -28.51 -16.22 -0.23
N LEU A 216 -27.72 -15.32 -0.77
CA LEU A 216 -26.32 -15.13 -0.37
C LEU A 216 -26.23 -14.37 0.94
N ASN A 217 -25.35 -14.82 1.82
CA ASN A 217 -24.94 -14.07 3.01
C ASN A 217 -23.85 -13.10 2.60
N LEU A 218 -23.99 -11.82 2.94
CA LEU A 218 -23.04 -10.76 2.58
C LEU A 218 -22.31 -10.25 3.81
N ASP A 219 -20.98 -10.37 3.83
CA ASP A 219 -20.12 -9.66 4.78
C ASP A 219 -19.56 -8.42 4.07
N VAL A 220 -20.04 -7.26 4.45
CA VAL A 220 -19.62 -5.97 3.88
C VAL A 220 -18.67 -5.31 4.84
N VAL A 221 -17.43 -5.10 4.40
CA VAL A 221 -16.42 -4.36 5.14
C VAL A 221 -16.20 -3.02 4.48
N ILE A 222 -16.20 -1.96 5.28
CA ILE A 222 -15.91 -0.60 4.80
C ILE A 222 -14.72 -0.02 5.54
N GLY A 223 -13.92 0.76 4.83
CA GLY A 223 -12.83 1.50 5.45
C GLY A 223 -13.32 2.74 6.19
N SER A 224 -12.51 3.23 7.14
CA SER A 224 -12.82 4.44 7.91
C SER A 224 -12.84 5.73 7.07
N LEU A 225 -12.38 5.67 5.82
CA LEU A 225 -12.22 6.83 4.93
C LEU A 225 -13.31 6.90 3.85
N ILE A 226 -14.31 6.00 3.89
CA ILE A 226 -15.34 5.92 2.85
C ILE A 226 -16.29 7.14 2.89
N PRO A 227 -16.45 7.89 1.79
CA PRO A 227 -17.32 9.07 1.76
C PRO A 227 -18.82 8.75 1.69
N HIS A 228 -19.18 7.52 1.27
CA HIS A 228 -20.56 7.12 0.98
C HIS A 228 -21.18 6.19 2.04
N ILE A 229 -20.71 6.27 3.29
CA ILE A 229 -21.07 5.33 4.36
C ILE A 229 -22.57 5.21 4.61
N GLU A 230 -23.31 6.34 4.60
CA GLU A 230 -24.76 6.32 4.87
C GLU A 230 -25.55 5.61 3.77
N GLY A 231 -25.17 5.80 2.50
CA GLY A 231 -25.77 5.07 1.38
C GLY A 231 -25.52 3.56 1.46
N VAL A 232 -24.31 3.16 1.85
CA VAL A 232 -23.99 1.74 2.06
C VAL A 232 -24.79 1.15 3.21
N ARG A 233 -24.95 1.86 4.33
CA ARG A 233 -25.75 1.41 5.49
C ARG A 233 -27.22 1.16 5.10
N LEU A 234 -27.82 2.06 4.33
CA LEU A 234 -29.18 1.89 3.84
C LEU A 234 -29.32 0.63 2.98
N LEU A 235 -28.42 0.43 2.01
CA LEU A 235 -28.45 -0.74 1.14
C LEU A 235 -28.23 -2.05 1.91
N VAL A 236 -27.36 -2.06 2.93
CA VAL A 236 -27.15 -3.22 3.79
C VAL A 236 -28.41 -3.53 4.60
N ALA A 237 -29.11 -2.50 5.12
CA ALA A 237 -30.35 -2.67 5.87
C ALA A 237 -31.50 -3.26 5.04
N GLU A 238 -31.52 -2.99 3.72
CA GLU A 238 -32.51 -3.58 2.79
C GLU A 238 -32.26 -5.07 2.50
N HIS A 239 -31.10 -5.59 2.84
CA HIS A 239 -30.71 -6.97 2.55
C HIS A 239 -30.69 -7.81 3.83
N SER A 240 -31.68 -8.71 4.00
CA SER A 240 -31.89 -9.49 5.22
C SER A 240 -30.67 -10.34 5.67
N ASN A 241 -29.80 -10.72 4.74
CA ASN A 241 -28.62 -11.56 4.98
C ASN A 241 -27.30 -10.80 4.86
N ALA A 242 -27.31 -9.46 4.93
CA ALA A 242 -26.09 -8.65 4.89
C ALA A 242 -25.69 -8.17 6.29
N LYS A 243 -24.38 -8.16 6.53
CA LYS A 243 -23.76 -7.65 7.76
C LYS A 243 -22.70 -6.65 7.40
N LEU A 244 -22.74 -5.46 8.01
CA LEU A 244 -21.74 -4.41 7.91
C LEU A 244 -20.75 -4.52 9.07
N HIS A 245 -19.46 -4.39 8.75
CA HIS A 245 -18.35 -4.46 9.71
C HIS A 245 -17.54 -3.17 9.71
#